data_edc90c06f58d8634ecdf6a2ecadd0303
#
_entry.id   edc90c06f58d8634ecdf6a2ecadd0303
#
_cell.length_a   1.000
_cell.length_b   1.000
_cell.length_c   1.000
_cell.angle_alpha   90.00
_cell.angle_beta   90.00
_cell.angle_gamma   90.00
#
_symmetry.space_group_name_H-M   'P 1'
#
loop_
_entity.id
_entity.type
_entity.pdbx_description
1 polymer ?
#
loop_
_entity_poly.entity_id
_entity_poly.type
_entity_poly.pdbx_seq_one_letter_code
_entity_poly.pdbx_strand_id
1 'polypeptide(L)'
;MSAKGTVLKRVRQSRKANIKNRHYKSVVKSVTKKVLNENKKDEAIKIADSAFSAIDKIASKGIIHKNKAANQKARISKHLNNLK
;
A
#
# COMPACT_ATOMS: atom_id res chain seq x y z
N MET A 1 -19.79 11.96 32.51
CA MET A 1 -19.44 10.54 32.58
C MET A 1 -19.44 9.86 31.22
N SER A 2 -20.39 10.21 30.37
CA SER A 2 -20.40 9.72 28.99
C SER A 2 -19.12 10.07 28.22
N ALA A 3 -18.45 11.16 28.57
CA ALA A 3 -17.20 11.57 27.94
C ALA A 3 -16.08 10.54 28.10
N LYS A 4 -15.96 9.91 29.25
CA LYS A 4 -14.91 8.90 29.49
C LYS A 4 -15.12 7.65 28.63
N GLY A 5 -16.35 7.17 28.51
CA GLY A 5 -16.66 6.03 27.67
C GLY A 5 -16.37 6.29 26.19
N THR A 6 -16.69 7.50 25.72
CA THR A 6 -16.44 7.92 24.34
C THR A 6 -14.95 7.98 24.05
N VAL A 7 -14.15 8.52 24.96
CA VAL A 7 -12.69 8.61 24.80
C VAL A 7 -12.07 7.22 24.71
N LEU A 8 -12.45 6.30 25.58
CA LEU A 8 -11.96 4.91 25.56
C LEU A 8 -12.30 4.22 24.23
N LYS A 9 -13.50 4.42 23.73
CA LYS A 9 -13.93 3.85 22.46
C LYS A 9 -13.07 4.37 21.30
N ARG A 10 -12.82 5.68 21.27
CA ARG A 10 -11.96 6.29 20.23
C ARG A 10 -10.54 5.74 20.27
N VAL A 11 -9.96 5.56 21.46
CA VAL A 11 -8.63 5.00 21.62
C VAL A 11 -8.57 3.58 21.08
N ARG A 12 -9.57 2.74 21.37
CA ARG A 12 -9.63 1.38 20.83
C ARG A 12 -9.71 1.38 19.30
N GLN A 13 -10.55 2.22 18.73
CA GLN A 13 -10.70 2.34 17.28
C GLN A 13 -9.40 2.80 16.61
N SER A 14 -8.71 3.77 17.24
CA SER A 14 -7.42 4.26 16.72
C SER A 14 -6.37 3.17 16.71
N ARG A 15 -6.29 2.35 17.74
CA ARG A 15 -5.32 1.25 17.79
C ARG A 15 -5.58 0.21 16.71
N LYS A 16 -6.85 -0.18 16.53
CA LYS A 16 -7.21 -1.11 15.45
C LYS A 16 -6.88 -0.54 14.08
N ALA A 17 -7.19 0.73 13.84
CA ALA A 17 -6.88 1.40 12.59
C ALA A 17 -5.37 1.46 12.35
N ASN A 18 -4.58 1.75 13.38
CA ASN A 18 -3.13 1.80 13.26
C ASN A 18 -2.52 0.44 12.90
N ILE A 19 -3.03 -0.65 13.49
CA ILE A 19 -2.58 -2.00 13.18
C ILE A 19 -2.90 -2.33 11.72
N LYS A 20 -4.12 -2.07 11.28
CA LYS A 20 -4.52 -2.27 9.88
C LYS A 20 -3.68 -1.44 8.93
N ASN A 21 -3.45 -0.17 9.27
CA ASN A 21 -2.67 0.74 8.43
C ASN A 21 -1.23 0.26 8.28
N ARG A 22 -0.62 -0.23 9.36
CA ARG A 22 0.73 -0.81 9.31
C ARG A 22 0.77 -2.03 8.38
N HIS A 23 -0.22 -2.90 8.51
CA HIS A 23 -0.31 -4.09 7.66
C HIS A 23 -0.38 -3.70 6.18
N TYR A 24 -1.28 -2.79 5.83
CA TYR A 24 -1.45 -2.35 4.45
C TYR A 24 -0.22 -1.61 3.91
N LYS A 25 0.43 -0.79 4.74
CA LYS A 25 1.68 -0.13 4.35
C LYS A 25 2.77 -1.14 4.07
N SER A 26 2.85 -2.21 4.88
CA SER A 26 3.78 -3.31 4.65
C SER A 26 3.48 -4.04 3.35
N VAL A 27 2.21 -4.26 3.03
CA VAL A 27 1.79 -4.86 1.77
C VAL A 27 2.28 -4.03 0.58
N VAL A 28 2.08 -2.71 0.64
CA VAL A 28 2.54 -1.80 -0.43
C VAL A 28 4.05 -1.92 -0.63
N LYS A 29 4.82 -1.89 0.45
CA LYS A 29 6.28 -2.06 0.37
C LYS A 29 6.66 -3.41 -0.21
N SER A 30 5.99 -4.48 0.24
CA SER A 30 6.29 -5.84 -0.20
C SER A 30 6.02 -6.02 -1.69
N VAL A 31 4.87 -5.57 -2.18
CA VAL A 31 4.52 -5.74 -3.60
C VAL A 31 5.41 -4.88 -4.49
N THR A 32 5.75 -3.66 -4.05
CA THR A 32 6.68 -2.80 -4.79
C THR A 32 8.06 -3.44 -4.88
N LYS A 33 8.58 -3.92 -3.76
CA LYS A 33 9.89 -4.57 -3.71
C LYS A 33 9.91 -5.82 -4.58
N LYS A 34 8.84 -6.60 -4.56
CA LYS A 34 8.74 -7.82 -5.37
C LYS A 34 8.86 -7.50 -6.86
N VAL A 35 8.20 -6.45 -7.33
CA VAL A 35 8.31 -6.02 -8.73
C VAL A 35 9.73 -5.54 -9.03
N LEU A 36 10.29 -4.70 -8.14
CA LEU A 36 11.63 -4.12 -8.36
C LEU A 36 12.73 -5.17 -8.36
N ASN A 37 12.52 -6.30 -7.68
CA ASN A 37 13.49 -7.40 -7.63
C ASN A 37 13.34 -8.38 -8.80
N GLU A 38 12.26 -8.29 -9.56
CA GLU A 38 12.05 -9.17 -10.70
C GLU A 38 12.77 -8.64 -11.92
N ASN A 39 13.61 -9.46 -12.53
CA ASN A 39 14.43 -9.09 -13.69
C ASN A 39 13.80 -9.51 -15.01
N LYS A 40 12.86 -10.44 -14.99
CA LYS A 40 12.18 -10.89 -16.20
C LYS A 40 10.99 -9.99 -16.49
N LYS A 41 10.97 -9.37 -17.66
CA LYS A 41 9.93 -8.40 -18.01
C LYS A 41 8.52 -8.99 -17.94
N ASP A 42 8.30 -10.18 -18.47
CA ASP A 42 6.98 -10.83 -18.48
C ASP A 42 6.48 -11.11 -17.07
N GLU A 43 7.35 -11.61 -16.22
CA GLU A 43 7.04 -11.87 -14.80
C GLU A 43 6.78 -10.56 -14.05
N ALA A 44 7.63 -9.56 -14.31
CA ALA A 44 7.49 -8.25 -13.67
C ALA A 44 6.16 -7.59 -14.03
N ILE A 45 5.71 -7.70 -15.27
CA ILE A 45 4.42 -7.14 -15.70
C ILE A 45 3.27 -7.80 -14.95
N LYS A 46 3.29 -9.12 -14.81
CA LYS A 46 2.25 -9.85 -14.07
C LYS A 46 2.20 -9.43 -12.60
N ILE A 47 3.36 -9.34 -11.97
CA ILE A 47 3.46 -8.91 -10.57
C ILE A 47 3.02 -7.45 -10.44
N ALA A 48 3.39 -6.61 -11.41
CA ALA A 48 3.05 -5.19 -11.40
C ALA A 48 1.53 -4.97 -11.47
N ASP A 49 0.81 -5.74 -12.26
CA ASP A 49 -0.65 -5.63 -12.32
C ASP A 49 -1.28 -5.88 -10.95
N SER A 50 -0.84 -6.92 -10.25
CA SER A 50 -1.28 -7.21 -8.89
C SER A 50 -0.89 -6.12 -7.92
N ALA A 51 0.33 -5.59 -8.07
CA ALA A 51 0.84 -4.51 -7.23
C ALA A 51 0.02 -3.22 -7.42
N PHE A 52 -0.28 -2.86 -8.65
CA PHE A 52 -1.11 -1.69 -8.95
C PHE A 52 -2.50 -1.81 -8.33
N SER A 53 -3.14 -2.97 -8.46
CA SER A 53 -4.45 -3.23 -7.86
C SER A 53 -4.40 -3.08 -6.34
N ALA A 54 -3.40 -3.65 -5.70
CA ALA A 54 -3.24 -3.58 -4.24
C ALA A 54 -3.01 -2.14 -3.79
N ILE A 55 -2.14 -1.39 -4.47
CA ILE A 55 -1.84 0.00 -4.14
C ILE A 55 -3.08 0.86 -4.29
N ASP A 56 -3.84 0.68 -5.38
CA ASP A 56 -5.07 1.45 -5.63
C ASP A 56 -6.13 1.17 -4.58
N LYS A 57 -6.32 -0.08 -4.18
CA LYS A 57 -7.27 -0.45 -3.13
C LYS A 57 -6.92 0.20 -1.80
N ILE A 58 -5.64 0.16 -1.44
CA ILE A 58 -5.15 0.74 -0.19
C ILE A 58 -5.30 2.25 -0.20
N ALA A 59 -5.02 2.90 -1.32
CA ALA A 59 -5.21 4.34 -1.48
C ALA A 59 -6.70 4.72 -1.42
N SER A 60 -7.59 3.92 -2.01
CA SER A 60 -9.04 4.13 -1.95
C SER A 60 -9.56 4.09 -0.53
N LYS A 61 -8.96 3.27 0.32
CA LYS A 61 -9.34 3.20 1.73
C LYS A 61 -8.81 4.35 2.57
N GLY A 62 -7.98 5.23 1.98
CA GLY A 62 -7.41 6.36 2.68
C GLY A 62 -6.24 6.01 3.60
N ILE A 63 -5.71 4.80 3.52
CA ILE A 63 -4.60 4.33 4.36
C ILE A 63 -3.30 5.01 3.96
N ILE A 64 -3.10 5.18 2.66
CA ILE A 64 -1.98 5.97 2.12
C ILE A 64 -2.55 7.11 1.26
N HIS A 65 -1.82 8.21 1.21
CA HIS A 65 -2.21 9.35 0.38
C HIS A 65 -2.07 8.97 -1.10
N LYS A 66 -2.95 9.50 -1.96
CA LYS A 66 -2.91 9.21 -3.40
C LYS A 66 -1.59 9.63 -4.04
N ASN A 67 -0.89 10.65 -3.51
CA ASN A 67 0.44 11.04 -3.98
C ASN A 67 1.46 9.94 -3.73
N LYS A 68 1.39 9.30 -2.56
CA LYS A 68 2.27 8.19 -2.22
C LYS A 68 2.00 6.98 -3.10
N ALA A 69 0.71 6.69 -3.36
CA ALA A 69 0.31 5.63 -4.28
C ALA A 69 0.85 5.89 -5.68
N ALA A 70 0.72 7.12 -6.18
CA ALA A 70 1.23 7.52 -7.48
C ALA A 70 2.74 7.37 -7.56
N ASN A 71 3.48 7.73 -6.50
CA ASN A 71 4.92 7.59 -6.45
C ASN A 71 5.35 6.12 -6.53
N GLN A 72 4.66 5.23 -5.81
CA GLN A 72 4.96 3.80 -5.85
C GLN A 72 4.68 3.22 -7.23
N LYS A 73 3.54 3.59 -7.82
CA LYS A 73 3.19 3.16 -9.18
C LYS A 73 4.19 3.67 -10.20
N ALA A 74 4.66 4.91 -10.06
CA ALA A 74 5.67 5.49 -10.94
C ALA A 74 7.00 4.73 -10.87
N ARG A 75 7.42 4.35 -9.65
CA ARG A 75 8.64 3.55 -9.46
C ARG A 75 8.54 2.19 -10.15
N ILE A 76 7.39 1.54 -10.02
CA ILE A 76 7.14 0.26 -10.67
C ILE A 76 7.17 0.43 -12.19
N SER A 77 6.49 1.44 -12.72
CA SER A 77 6.45 1.72 -14.16
C SER A 77 7.85 1.99 -14.71
N LYS A 78 8.64 2.78 -13.99
CA LYS A 78 10.02 3.08 -14.38
C LYS A 78 10.85 1.82 -14.44
N HIS A 79 10.71 0.93 -13.46
CA HIS A 79 11.41 -0.35 -13.46
C HIS A 79 11.04 -1.20 -14.67
N LEU A 80 9.73 -1.30 -14.97
CA LEU A 80 9.24 -2.04 -16.13
C LEU A 80 9.79 -1.50 -17.44
N ASN A 81 9.88 -0.18 -17.58
CA ASN A 81 10.41 0.47 -18.78
C ASN A 81 11.92 0.21 -18.94
N ASN A 82 12.64 -0.01 -17.85
CA ASN A 82 14.07 -0.29 -17.87
C ASN A 82 14.37 -1.77 -18.14
N LEU A 83 13.40 -2.66 -18.01
CA LEU A 83 13.56 -4.08 -18.33
C LEU A 83 13.45 -4.28 -19.84
N LYS A 84 14.36 -5.07 -20.38
CA LYS A 84 14.42 -5.36 -21.81
C LYS A 84 13.84 -6.72 -22.16
#